data_0bbed64f9b30045e00ca460e07754d31
#
_entry.id   0bbed64f9b30045e00ca460e07754d31
#
_cell.length_a   1.000
_cell.length_b   1.000
_cell.length_c   1.000
_cell.angle_alpha   90.00
_cell.angle_beta   90.00
_cell.angle_gamma   90.00
#
_symmetry.space_group_name_H-M   'P 1'
#
loop_
_entity.id
_entity.type
_entity.pdbx_description
1 polymer ?
#
loop_
_entity_poly.entity_id
_entity_poly.type
_entity_poly.pdbx_seq_one_letter_code
_entity_poly.pdbx_strand_id
1 'polypeptide(L)'
;VKEAVLEKNWFWHNDYKIPNGVHVFGRRYRPFGNENYPEELIKVRQMTTIRDTAIWKTVKGEKYDLAAADAKTQKLTPIETNYTLTDNVRYMYGEELMSHFKMAPGYKIELFASEEDFPELANPSQISFDNKGRLWVAVMPTYPHYKPGDARPDDKLIILEDTDGDFKADKLTVFADKLHIPAGFEFAPEGVYISQGTNLKLYTDTDGDDKADKSEIILSGFDDHDTHHVISAFSADPSGAIYMGEGVFLHTNVETPYGTVRATNGGFYRYNPQRKRLERTAQLSIPNPWGIAFDEWGQNFFAHTSGPDVNWMMPGSIKSKYGLANPGSRNLIEEKHRVRPTSGLEFVYSRHFPDEVQGDMLINNTIGFLGTKMHQVIDDGTGFKTKHRLDLVVSDDPNFRPVDMEFAPDGSLYLADWHNVLVGHMQHNARDPLRDHVHGKIYRITYPSRPLVTPAKVDGASIEELLDNLKLPEYRTRYRSRRELRWIG
;
A
#
# COMPACT_ATOMS: atom_id res chain seq x y z
N VAL A 1 -19.30 -9.57 -29.69
CA VAL A 1 -19.51 -10.85 -28.98
C VAL A 1 -18.37 -11.11 -28.00
N LYS A 2 -17.09 -11.08 -28.43
CA LYS A 2 -15.93 -11.32 -27.56
C LYS A 2 -15.97 -10.42 -26.31
N GLU A 3 -16.18 -9.13 -26.48
CA GLU A 3 -16.26 -8.17 -25.36
C GLU A 3 -17.38 -8.50 -24.38
N ALA A 4 -18.58 -8.83 -24.89
CA ALA A 4 -19.70 -9.22 -24.03
C ALA A 4 -19.42 -10.51 -23.24
N VAL A 5 -18.70 -11.46 -23.83
CA VAL A 5 -18.26 -12.69 -23.13
C VAL A 5 -17.20 -12.36 -22.08
N LEU A 6 -16.25 -11.49 -22.41
CA LEU A 6 -15.22 -11.04 -21.44
C LEU A 6 -15.85 -10.29 -20.26
N GLU A 7 -16.86 -9.45 -20.53
CA GLU A 7 -17.63 -8.75 -19.49
C GLU A 7 -18.32 -9.75 -18.54
N LYS A 8 -19.02 -10.74 -19.09
CA LYS A 8 -19.64 -11.78 -18.27
C LYS A 8 -18.61 -12.60 -17.48
N ASN A 9 -17.52 -13.00 -18.12
CA ASN A 9 -16.47 -13.80 -17.47
C ASN A 9 -15.82 -13.05 -16.33
N TRP A 10 -15.53 -11.75 -16.50
CA TRP A 10 -14.99 -10.92 -15.45
C TRP A 10 -15.92 -10.92 -14.24
N PHE A 11 -17.20 -10.59 -14.47
CA PHE A 11 -18.21 -10.53 -13.41
C PHE A 11 -18.44 -11.89 -12.73
N TRP A 12 -18.52 -12.97 -13.51
CA TRP A 12 -18.70 -14.32 -13.01
C TRP A 12 -17.56 -14.77 -12.10
N HIS A 13 -16.32 -14.49 -12.49
CA HIS A 13 -15.17 -14.95 -11.73
C HIS A 13 -14.88 -14.11 -10.49
N ASN A 14 -15.17 -12.82 -10.52
CA ASN A 14 -14.86 -11.93 -9.40
C ASN A 14 -15.98 -11.85 -8.36
N ASP A 15 -17.25 -11.97 -8.78
CA ASP A 15 -18.38 -11.74 -7.87
C ASP A 15 -19.26 -12.96 -7.64
N TYR A 16 -19.53 -13.75 -8.68
CA TYR A 16 -20.52 -14.81 -8.60
C TYR A 16 -19.95 -16.13 -8.11
N LYS A 17 -18.84 -16.57 -8.70
CA LYS A 17 -18.26 -17.90 -8.44
C LYS A 17 -17.61 -17.97 -7.07
N ILE A 18 -16.84 -16.96 -6.71
CA ILE A 18 -16.13 -16.88 -5.42
C ILE A 18 -16.35 -15.46 -4.86
N PRO A 19 -17.29 -15.31 -3.93
CA PRO A 19 -17.51 -14.02 -3.31
C PRO A 19 -16.31 -13.61 -2.46
N ASN A 20 -15.97 -12.32 -2.50
CA ASN A 20 -14.89 -11.79 -1.67
C ASN A 20 -15.25 -11.84 -0.17
N GLY A 21 -14.30 -12.14 0.67
CA GLY A 21 -14.48 -12.27 2.11
C GLY A 21 -14.92 -10.98 2.80
N VAL A 22 -14.62 -9.82 2.21
CA VAL A 22 -15.12 -8.51 2.71
C VAL A 22 -16.64 -8.47 2.72
N HIS A 23 -17.30 -9.08 1.75
CA HIS A 23 -18.76 -9.13 1.64
C HIS A 23 -19.39 -10.24 2.46
N VAL A 24 -18.72 -11.40 2.58
CA VAL A 24 -19.29 -12.64 3.12
C VAL A 24 -19.02 -12.82 4.61
N PHE A 25 -17.84 -12.45 5.07
CA PHE A 25 -17.37 -12.73 6.43
C PHE A 25 -17.38 -11.49 7.32
N GLY A 26 -18.52 -10.92 7.60
CA GLY A 26 -18.62 -9.94 8.67
C GLY A 26 -18.35 -10.62 10.02
N ARG A 27 -17.25 -10.25 10.68
CA ARG A 27 -16.77 -10.99 11.85
C ARG A 27 -17.06 -10.34 13.18
N ARG A 28 -17.29 -9.04 13.23
CA ARG A 28 -17.25 -8.33 14.51
C ARG A 28 -18.54 -7.64 14.90
N TYR A 29 -19.31 -7.12 13.96
CA TYR A 29 -20.49 -6.30 14.25
C TYR A 29 -21.62 -6.61 13.27
N ARG A 30 -22.84 -6.52 13.74
CA ARG A 30 -24.03 -6.55 12.89
C ARG A 30 -24.29 -5.16 12.29
N PRO A 31 -24.83 -5.06 11.07
CA PRO A 31 -25.11 -6.14 10.12
C PRO A 31 -23.94 -6.39 9.18
N PHE A 32 -23.40 -7.59 9.17
CA PHE A 32 -22.31 -7.99 8.30
C PHE A 32 -22.49 -9.40 7.75
N GLY A 33 -21.78 -9.71 6.68
CA GLY A 33 -21.60 -11.03 6.14
C GLY A 33 -22.93 -11.71 5.83
N ASN A 34 -23.30 -12.71 6.60
CA ASN A 34 -24.50 -13.50 6.41
C ASN A 34 -25.82 -12.73 6.54
N GLU A 35 -25.82 -11.52 7.06
CA GLU A 35 -27.02 -10.68 7.15
C GLU A 35 -27.23 -9.85 5.88
N ASN A 36 -26.19 -9.31 5.27
CA ASN A 36 -26.30 -8.43 4.11
C ASN A 36 -25.91 -9.06 2.77
N TYR A 37 -25.02 -10.06 2.78
CA TYR A 37 -24.58 -10.72 1.56
C TYR A 37 -25.71 -11.36 0.73
N PRO A 38 -26.80 -11.94 1.32
CA PRO A 38 -27.92 -12.46 0.55
C PRO A 38 -28.54 -11.45 -0.41
N GLU A 39 -28.63 -10.18 -0.05
CA GLU A 39 -29.12 -9.11 -0.91
C GLU A 39 -28.15 -8.88 -2.10
N GLU A 40 -26.85 -8.85 -1.82
CA GLU A 40 -25.82 -8.73 -2.84
C GLU A 40 -25.82 -9.93 -3.81
N LEU A 41 -26.00 -11.14 -3.28
CA LEU A 41 -26.08 -12.35 -4.09
C LEU A 41 -27.29 -12.35 -5.04
N ILE A 42 -28.45 -11.81 -4.62
CA ILE A 42 -29.61 -11.63 -5.51
C ILE A 42 -29.23 -10.71 -6.66
N LYS A 43 -28.61 -9.56 -6.38
CA LYS A 43 -28.16 -8.61 -7.38
C LYS A 43 -27.18 -9.25 -8.38
N VAL A 44 -26.16 -9.94 -7.87
CA VAL A 44 -25.13 -10.61 -8.66
C VAL A 44 -25.73 -11.64 -9.62
N ARG A 45 -26.71 -12.45 -9.14
CA ARG A 45 -27.43 -13.41 -9.99
C ARG A 45 -28.22 -12.75 -11.11
N GLN A 46 -28.93 -11.64 -10.81
CA GLN A 46 -29.64 -10.86 -11.80
C GLN A 46 -28.68 -10.28 -12.84
N MET A 47 -27.58 -9.68 -12.40
CA MET A 47 -26.55 -9.11 -13.29
C MET A 47 -25.90 -10.17 -14.18
N THR A 48 -25.67 -11.38 -13.67
CA THR A 48 -25.16 -12.49 -14.48
C THR A 48 -26.14 -12.88 -15.61
N THR A 49 -27.44 -12.96 -15.32
CA THR A 49 -28.50 -13.22 -16.30
C THR A 49 -28.58 -12.11 -17.36
N ILE A 50 -28.43 -10.85 -16.95
CA ILE A 50 -28.39 -9.70 -17.85
C ILE A 50 -27.22 -9.82 -18.85
N ARG A 51 -26.04 -10.25 -18.38
CA ARG A 51 -24.87 -10.47 -19.23
C ARG A 51 -25.05 -11.61 -20.23
N ASP A 52 -25.74 -12.69 -19.86
CA ASP A 52 -26.15 -13.71 -20.82
C ASP A 52 -27.05 -13.14 -21.91
N THR A 53 -28.02 -12.32 -21.51
CA THR A 53 -28.91 -11.64 -22.47
C THR A 53 -28.13 -10.74 -23.40
N ALA A 54 -27.17 -9.94 -22.87
CA ALA A 54 -26.32 -9.06 -23.66
C ALA A 54 -25.49 -9.83 -24.71
N ILE A 55 -24.94 -11.01 -24.36
CA ILE A 55 -24.21 -11.87 -25.31
C ILE A 55 -25.11 -12.27 -26.47
N TRP A 56 -26.31 -12.82 -26.18
CA TRP A 56 -27.23 -13.27 -27.23
C TRP A 56 -27.79 -12.13 -28.10
N LYS A 57 -28.03 -10.96 -27.51
CA LYS A 57 -28.41 -9.77 -28.25
C LYS A 57 -27.29 -9.35 -29.22
N THR A 58 -26.05 -9.32 -28.73
CA THR A 58 -24.87 -9.01 -29.55
C THR A 58 -24.67 -10.02 -30.70
N VAL A 59 -24.88 -11.32 -30.44
CA VAL A 59 -24.84 -12.35 -31.51
C VAL A 59 -25.82 -12.07 -32.61
N LYS A 60 -27.01 -11.56 -32.28
CA LYS A 60 -28.06 -11.22 -33.23
C LYS A 60 -27.89 -9.86 -33.89
N GLY A 61 -26.82 -9.13 -33.55
CA GLY A 61 -26.61 -7.74 -34.05
C GLY A 61 -27.52 -6.70 -33.39
N GLU A 62 -28.21 -7.06 -32.32
CA GLU A 62 -29.10 -6.19 -31.57
C GLU A 62 -28.33 -5.34 -30.56
N LYS A 63 -28.68 -4.06 -30.40
CA LYS A 63 -28.17 -3.21 -29.33
C LYS A 63 -28.79 -3.62 -28.00
N TYR A 64 -27.99 -3.59 -26.94
CA TYR A 64 -28.44 -3.85 -25.58
C TYR A 64 -27.82 -2.84 -24.63
N ASP A 65 -28.69 -2.11 -23.92
CA ASP A 65 -28.23 -1.16 -22.89
C ASP A 65 -28.02 -1.91 -21.56
N LEU A 66 -26.77 -2.28 -21.33
CA LEU A 66 -26.35 -3.03 -20.14
C LEU A 66 -26.53 -2.20 -18.86
N ALA A 67 -26.22 -0.90 -18.92
CA ALA A 67 -26.33 -0.01 -17.75
C ALA A 67 -27.78 0.18 -17.32
N ALA A 68 -28.70 0.41 -18.29
CA ALA A 68 -30.12 0.51 -18.02
C ALA A 68 -30.73 -0.80 -17.50
N ALA A 69 -30.19 -1.95 -17.90
CA ALA A 69 -30.62 -3.24 -17.39
C ALA A 69 -30.12 -3.47 -15.95
N ASP A 70 -28.84 -3.17 -15.68
CA ASP A 70 -28.24 -3.28 -14.34
C ASP A 70 -28.92 -2.36 -13.32
N ALA A 71 -29.34 -1.18 -13.73
CA ALA A 71 -30.08 -0.23 -12.87
C ALA A 71 -31.41 -0.79 -12.33
N LYS A 72 -31.97 -1.82 -12.98
CA LYS A 72 -33.23 -2.49 -12.57
C LYS A 72 -33.02 -3.67 -11.63
N THR A 73 -31.78 -4.03 -11.33
CA THR A 73 -31.46 -5.12 -10.41
C THR A 73 -31.75 -4.73 -8.96
N GLN A 74 -31.65 -5.70 -8.06
CA GLN A 74 -31.78 -5.50 -6.62
C GLN A 74 -30.93 -4.29 -6.18
N LYS A 75 -31.58 -3.34 -5.49
CA LYS A 75 -30.86 -2.22 -4.89
C LYS A 75 -30.21 -2.68 -3.60
N LEU A 76 -28.96 -2.29 -3.38
CA LEU A 76 -28.26 -2.54 -2.14
C LEU A 76 -28.57 -1.42 -1.15
N THR A 77 -28.98 -1.81 0.04
CA THR A 77 -29.27 -0.86 1.13
C THR A 77 -27.93 -0.35 1.70
N PRO A 78 -27.74 0.96 1.88
CA PRO A 78 -26.64 1.50 2.66
C PRO A 78 -26.64 0.90 4.07
N ILE A 79 -25.47 0.62 4.63
CA ILE A 79 -25.33 0.04 5.96
C ILE A 79 -24.36 0.91 6.74
N GLU A 80 -24.90 1.64 7.71
CA GLU A 80 -24.10 2.38 8.68
C GLU A 80 -23.56 1.42 9.72
N THR A 81 -22.27 1.42 9.90
CA THR A 81 -21.63 0.70 10.98
C THR A 81 -21.77 1.52 12.25
N ASN A 82 -22.06 0.84 13.38
CA ASN A 82 -22.15 1.52 14.67
C ASN A 82 -20.78 2.09 15.05
N TYR A 83 -20.51 3.30 14.59
CA TYR A 83 -19.30 4.07 14.84
C TYR A 83 -19.68 5.35 15.57
N THR A 84 -18.95 5.65 16.63
CA THR A 84 -19.17 6.84 17.46
C THR A 84 -18.66 8.14 16.83
N LEU A 85 -18.20 8.12 15.59
CA LEU A 85 -17.96 9.34 14.82
C LEU A 85 -19.29 9.95 14.45
N THR A 86 -19.56 10.99 15.16
CA THR A 86 -20.75 11.81 15.04
C THR A 86 -20.88 12.48 13.68
N ASP A 87 -22.06 12.91 13.40
CA ASP A 87 -22.74 13.48 12.25
C ASP A 87 -22.01 14.54 11.39
N ASN A 88 -20.73 14.83 11.62
CA ASN A 88 -20.00 15.89 10.93
C ASN A 88 -18.55 15.48 10.59
N VAL A 89 -18.38 14.49 9.73
CA VAL A 89 -17.09 14.30 9.06
C VAL A 89 -16.91 15.50 8.12
N ARG A 90 -15.96 16.37 8.47
CA ARG A 90 -15.62 17.54 7.68
C ARG A 90 -14.23 17.36 7.11
N TYR A 91 -14.07 17.59 5.83
CA TYR A 91 -12.76 17.66 5.18
C TYR A 91 -12.26 19.10 5.23
N MET A 92 -11.00 19.27 5.62
CA MET A 92 -10.36 20.55 5.80
C MET A 92 -9.26 20.77 4.75
N TYR A 93 -9.00 22.04 4.43
CA TYR A 93 -8.06 22.42 3.37
C TYR A 93 -7.22 23.63 3.77
N GLY A 94 -6.14 23.88 3.01
CA GLY A 94 -5.32 25.06 3.15
C GLY A 94 -4.79 25.30 4.56
N GLU A 95 -4.85 26.53 5.04
CA GLU A 95 -4.34 26.94 6.36
C GLU A 95 -5.10 26.27 7.51
N GLU A 96 -6.41 26.04 7.36
CA GLU A 96 -7.20 25.35 8.36
C GLU A 96 -6.67 23.95 8.60
N LEU A 97 -6.50 23.14 7.54
CA LEU A 97 -5.92 21.81 7.63
C LEU A 97 -4.56 21.83 8.31
N MET A 98 -3.68 22.72 7.89
CA MET A 98 -2.32 22.81 8.42
C MET A 98 -2.29 23.21 9.90
N SER A 99 -3.30 23.93 10.40
CA SER A 99 -3.41 24.32 11.82
C SER A 99 -3.68 23.14 12.76
N HIS A 100 -4.15 22.00 12.24
CA HIS A 100 -4.43 20.79 12.99
C HIS A 100 -3.18 19.92 13.22
N PHE A 101 -2.02 20.30 12.68
CA PHE A 101 -0.77 19.58 12.90
C PHE A 101 0.05 20.17 14.03
N LYS A 102 0.51 19.31 14.92
CA LYS A 102 1.51 19.62 15.93
C LYS A 102 2.80 18.87 15.60
N MET A 103 3.86 19.62 15.32
CA MET A 103 5.17 19.08 14.99
C MET A 103 6.09 19.01 16.21
N ALA A 104 7.01 18.06 16.19
CA ALA A 104 8.15 18.07 17.10
C ALA A 104 8.99 19.36 16.92
N PRO A 105 9.64 19.86 17.98
CA PRO A 105 10.43 21.09 17.89
C PRO A 105 11.49 21.04 16.78
N GLY A 106 11.51 22.09 15.95
CA GLY A 106 12.46 22.22 14.83
C GLY A 106 12.00 21.60 13.52
N TYR A 107 10.95 20.80 13.52
CA TYR A 107 10.37 20.21 12.31
C TYR A 107 9.23 21.06 11.75
N LYS A 108 9.03 20.98 10.45
CA LYS A 108 7.95 21.65 9.71
C LYS A 108 7.27 20.62 8.80
N ILE A 109 5.94 20.71 8.68
CA ILE A 109 5.14 19.95 7.73
C ILE A 109 4.52 20.89 6.71
N GLU A 110 4.47 20.47 5.45
CA GLU A 110 3.89 21.21 4.33
C GLU A 110 3.07 20.24 3.47
N LEU A 111 2.01 20.74 2.84
CA LEU A 111 1.23 19.98 1.88
C LEU A 111 1.99 19.95 0.55
N PHE A 112 2.31 18.76 0.04
CA PHE A 112 2.95 18.54 -1.26
C PHE A 112 1.93 18.34 -2.38
N ALA A 113 0.89 17.55 -2.15
CA ALA A 113 -0.17 17.29 -3.11
C ALA A 113 -1.47 16.93 -2.40
N SER A 114 -2.61 17.25 -3.01
CA SER A 114 -3.93 16.86 -2.55
C SER A 114 -4.86 16.52 -3.70
N GLU A 115 -6.00 15.93 -3.37
CA GLU A 115 -7.09 15.68 -4.29
C GLU A 115 -7.73 16.94 -4.88
N GLU A 116 -7.51 18.11 -4.26
CA GLU A 116 -8.00 19.39 -4.81
C GLU A 116 -7.33 19.71 -6.14
N ASP A 117 -6.01 19.45 -6.23
CA ASP A 117 -5.22 19.68 -7.44
C ASP A 117 -5.23 18.45 -8.35
N PHE A 118 -5.26 17.25 -7.76
CA PHE A 118 -5.18 15.98 -8.46
C PHE A 118 -6.27 15.00 -7.97
N PRO A 119 -7.47 15.00 -8.58
CA PRO A 119 -8.56 14.11 -8.17
C PRO A 119 -8.21 12.60 -8.21
N GLU A 120 -7.17 12.24 -8.95
CA GLU A 120 -6.63 10.87 -8.98
C GLU A 120 -5.92 10.48 -7.68
N LEU A 121 -5.52 11.44 -6.85
CA LEU A 121 -4.85 11.19 -5.56
C LEU A 121 -5.88 10.80 -4.47
N ALA A 122 -6.66 9.77 -4.72
CA ALA A 122 -7.67 9.27 -3.81
C ALA A 122 -7.16 8.03 -3.07
N ASN A 123 -7.22 8.06 -1.74
CA ASN A 123 -6.84 6.94 -0.87
C ASN A 123 -5.44 6.38 -1.18
N PRO A 124 -4.35 7.17 -1.05
CA PRO A 124 -2.99 6.72 -1.26
C PRO A 124 -2.60 5.63 -0.25
N SER A 125 -1.92 4.58 -0.71
CA SER A 125 -1.60 3.41 0.12
C SER A 125 -0.11 3.13 0.27
N GLN A 126 0.69 3.37 -0.76
CA GLN A 126 2.14 3.25 -0.76
C GLN A 126 2.76 4.34 -1.61
N ILE A 127 3.90 4.84 -1.17
CA ILE A 127 4.72 5.81 -1.92
C ILE A 127 6.14 5.28 -2.12
N SER A 128 6.80 5.70 -3.19
CA SER A 128 8.23 5.50 -3.38
C SER A 128 8.80 6.45 -4.42
N PHE A 129 10.09 6.81 -4.29
CA PHE A 129 10.78 7.63 -5.27
C PHE A 129 11.48 6.77 -6.34
N ASP A 130 11.32 7.15 -7.60
CA ASP A 130 12.03 6.54 -8.71
C ASP A 130 13.51 7.04 -8.81
N ASN A 131 14.24 6.55 -9.80
CA ASN A 131 15.64 6.95 -9.98
C ASN A 131 15.79 8.40 -10.51
N LYS A 132 14.73 8.96 -11.12
CA LYS A 132 14.66 10.37 -11.54
C LYS A 132 14.33 11.31 -10.37
N GLY A 133 13.94 10.76 -9.19
CA GLY A 133 13.55 11.51 -8.00
C GLY A 133 12.10 11.93 -7.96
N ARG A 134 11.24 11.37 -8.79
CA ARG A 134 9.81 11.64 -8.84
C ARG A 134 9.06 10.75 -7.85
N LEU A 135 7.98 11.26 -7.26
CA LEU A 135 7.17 10.52 -6.30
C LEU A 135 6.13 9.66 -7.02
N TRP A 136 6.17 8.37 -6.77
CA TRP A 136 5.12 7.43 -7.23
C TRP A 136 4.19 7.09 -6.08
N VAL A 137 2.90 7.01 -6.39
CA VAL A 137 1.84 6.78 -5.40
C VAL A 137 0.89 5.72 -5.91
N ALA A 138 0.71 4.65 -5.17
CA ALA A 138 -0.38 3.71 -5.37
C ALA A 138 -1.64 4.25 -4.71
N VAL A 139 -2.72 4.37 -5.47
CA VAL A 139 -4.02 4.88 -5.02
C VAL A 139 -5.09 3.82 -5.18
N MET A 140 -5.96 3.65 -4.18
CA MET A 140 -6.95 2.58 -4.18
C MET A 140 -8.32 3.03 -3.65
N PRO A 141 -9.01 3.93 -4.39
CA PRO A 141 -10.34 4.40 -4.03
C PRO A 141 -11.40 3.28 -3.95
N THR A 142 -11.16 2.10 -4.55
CA THR A 142 -12.08 0.95 -4.44
C THR A 142 -11.95 0.17 -3.14
N TYR A 143 -11.00 0.53 -2.25
CA TYR A 143 -10.84 -0.17 -0.96
C TYR A 143 -12.09 -0.09 -0.09
N PRO A 144 -12.52 -1.16 0.62
CA PRO A 144 -11.82 -2.46 0.74
C PRO A 144 -12.14 -3.42 -0.40
N HIS A 145 -13.15 -3.15 -1.16
CA HIS A 145 -13.60 -3.86 -2.36
C HIS A 145 -14.75 -3.08 -3.00
N TYR A 146 -14.93 -3.23 -4.32
CA TYR A 146 -16.09 -2.68 -4.99
C TYR A 146 -17.39 -3.41 -4.60
N LYS A 147 -18.51 -2.72 -4.66
CA LYS A 147 -19.83 -3.33 -4.40
C LYS A 147 -20.36 -3.97 -5.70
N PRO A 148 -21.14 -5.04 -5.60
CA PRO A 148 -21.83 -5.58 -6.76
C PRO A 148 -22.67 -4.52 -7.49
N GLY A 149 -22.36 -4.32 -8.78
CA GLY A 149 -22.99 -3.30 -9.62
C GLY A 149 -22.29 -1.95 -9.67
N ASP A 150 -21.22 -1.75 -8.93
CA ASP A 150 -20.30 -0.65 -9.12
C ASP A 150 -19.57 -0.78 -10.47
N ALA A 151 -19.00 0.31 -10.95
CA ALA A 151 -18.06 0.27 -12.05
C ALA A 151 -16.90 -0.68 -11.76
N ARG A 152 -16.25 -1.19 -12.81
CA ARG A 152 -15.01 -1.94 -12.62
C ARG A 152 -14.00 -1.09 -11.88
N PRO A 153 -13.18 -1.69 -11.01
CA PRO A 153 -12.10 -0.97 -10.34
C PRO A 153 -11.20 -0.22 -11.32
N ASP A 154 -10.86 0.99 -10.95
CA ASP A 154 -9.95 1.88 -11.69
C ASP A 154 -8.94 2.52 -10.76
N ASP A 155 -8.46 1.75 -9.80
CA ASP A 155 -7.33 2.13 -8.95
C ASP A 155 -6.10 2.35 -9.83
N LYS A 156 -5.15 3.15 -9.36
CA LYS A 156 -4.04 3.61 -10.21
C LYS A 156 -2.69 3.53 -9.51
N LEU A 157 -1.65 3.54 -10.32
CA LEU A 157 -0.30 3.95 -9.92
C LEU A 157 0.00 5.25 -10.64
N ILE A 158 0.24 6.32 -9.89
CA ILE A 158 0.45 7.68 -10.40
C ILE A 158 1.84 8.18 -10.08
N ILE A 159 2.32 9.14 -10.87
CA ILE A 159 3.59 9.84 -10.69
C ILE A 159 3.27 11.31 -10.41
N LEU A 160 3.80 11.85 -9.33
CA LEU A 160 3.70 13.27 -8.97
C LEU A 160 5.07 13.92 -9.12
N GLU A 161 5.08 15.09 -9.73
CA GLU A 161 6.31 15.89 -9.98
C GLU A 161 6.10 17.32 -9.52
N ASP A 162 7.14 17.90 -8.93
CA ASP A 162 7.33 19.32 -8.72
C ASP A 162 8.29 19.79 -9.82
N THR A 163 7.78 20.50 -10.83
CA THR A 163 8.57 20.88 -12.01
C THR A 163 9.14 22.29 -11.93
N ASP A 164 8.64 23.12 -11.00
CA ASP A 164 9.09 24.50 -10.82
C ASP A 164 9.92 24.72 -9.54
N GLY A 165 10.00 23.72 -8.66
CA GLY A 165 10.87 23.71 -7.49
C GLY A 165 10.29 24.44 -6.27
N ASP A 166 8.97 24.62 -6.19
CA ASP A 166 8.29 25.24 -5.06
C ASP A 166 7.93 24.27 -3.92
N PHE A 167 8.29 23.00 -4.09
CA PHE A 167 7.99 21.88 -3.18
C PHE A 167 6.51 21.50 -3.10
N LYS A 168 5.76 21.76 -4.16
CA LYS A 168 4.43 21.24 -4.41
C LYS A 168 4.39 20.52 -5.74
N ALA A 169 3.57 19.49 -5.82
CA ALA A 169 3.35 18.82 -7.10
C ALA A 169 2.53 19.74 -8.02
N ASP A 170 2.99 19.91 -9.26
CA ASP A 170 2.30 20.64 -10.31
C ASP A 170 2.00 19.78 -11.53
N LYS A 171 2.50 18.53 -11.56
CA LYS A 171 2.26 17.59 -12.63
C LYS A 171 1.94 16.20 -12.11
N LEU A 172 0.90 15.58 -12.70
CA LEU A 172 0.51 14.20 -12.46
C LEU A 172 0.56 13.42 -13.77
N THR A 173 1.15 12.23 -13.73
CA THR A 173 1.09 11.22 -14.81
C THR A 173 0.49 9.94 -14.26
N VAL A 174 -0.51 9.39 -14.95
CA VAL A 174 -1.05 8.06 -14.64
C VAL A 174 -0.18 7.03 -15.34
N PHE A 175 0.63 6.29 -14.57
CA PHE A 175 1.49 5.23 -15.09
C PHE A 175 0.69 3.97 -15.42
N ALA A 176 -0.21 3.55 -14.55
CA ALA A 176 -1.08 2.39 -14.77
C ALA A 176 -2.47 2.65 -14.21
N ASP A 177 -3.49 2.27 -14.95
CA ASP A 177 -4.90 2.35 -14.59
C ASP A 177 -5.58 0.98 -14.53
N LYS A 178 -6.87 0.95 -14.22
CA LYS A 178 -7.70 -0.27 -14.15
C LYS A 178 -7.11 -1.32 -13.22
N LEU A 179 -6.42 -0.86 -12.18
CA LEU A 179 -5.93 -1.70 -11.12
C LEU A 179 -7.07 -2.00 -10.13
N HIS A 180 -6.85 -2.99 -9.27
CA HIS A 180 -7.74 -3.29 -8.16
C HIS A 180 -6.90 -3.57 -6.91
N ILE A 181 -7.02 -2.68 -5.92
CA ILE A 181 -6.30 -2.74 -4.66
C ILE A 181 -4.79 -2.96 -4.88
N PRO A 182 -4.07 -2.02 -5.53
CA PRO A 182 -2.62 -2.09 -5.67
C PRO A 182 -1.95 -1.81 -4.30
N ALA A 183 -2.03 -2.78 -3.40
CA ALA A 183 -1.58 -2.65 -2.02
C ALA A 183 -0.06 -2.64 -1.86
N GLY A 184 0.68 -2.86 -2.94
CA GLY A 184 2.13 -2.79 -2.96
C GLY A 184 2.68 -2.68 -4.38
N PHE A 185 3.76 -1.89 -4.54
CA PHE A 185 4.54 -1.82 -5.76
C PHE A 185 6.04 -1.67 -5.45
N GLU A 186 6.89 -2.10 -6.38
CA GLU A 186 8.34 -1.93 -6.26
C GLU A 186 8.97 -1.86 -7.65
N PHE A 187 9.98 -1.01 -7.78
CA PHE A 187 10.74 -0.86 -9.01
C PHE A 187 11.81 -1.94 -9.16
N ALA A 188 12.00 -2.36 -10.39
CA ALA A 188 13.10 -3.23 -10.79
C ALA A 188 13.62 -2.80 -12.17
N PRO A 189 14.81 -3.29 -12.58
CA PRO A 189 15.37 -2.95 -13.90
C PRO A 189 14.42 -3.18 -15.06
N GLU A 190 13.60 -4.21 -14.99
CA GLU A 190 12.67 -4.59 -16.05
C GLU A 190 11.33 -3.84 -16.05
N GLY A 191 11.02 -3.05 -15.00
CA GLY A 191 9.77 -2.31 -14.87
C GLY A 191 9.27 -2.21 -13.43
N VAL A 192 7.96 -2.10 -13.25
CA VAL A 192 7.33 -1.94 -11.93
C VAL A 192 6.49 -3.17 -11.59
N TYR A 193 6.84 -3.82 -10.48
CA TYR A 193 6.04 -4.91 -9.93
C TYR A 193 4.91 -4.36 -9.09
N ILE A 194 3.69 -4.81 -9.36
CA ILE A 194 2.47 -4.34 -8.65
C ILE A 194 1.66 -5.57 -8.21
N SER A 195 1.14 -5.52 -6.98
CA SER A 195 0.15 -6.51 -6.51
C SER A 195 -1.18 -6.30 -7.22
N GLN A 196 -1.76 -7.39 -7.77
CA GLN A 196 -3.03 -7.34 -8.48
C GLN A 196 -3.87 -8.60 -8.20
N GLY A 197 -4.73 -8.53 -7.19
CA GLY A 197 -5.53 -9.68 -6.77
C GLY A 197 -4.66 -10.89 -6.46
N THR A 198 -4.87 -12.00 -7.16
CA THR A 198 -4.08 -13.23 -6.99
C THR A 198 -2.70 -13.21 -7.65
N ASN A 199 -2.27 -12.07 -8.20
CA ASN A 199 -1.07 -12.00 -9.04
C ASN A 199 -0.07 -10.97 -8.56
N LEU A 200 1.20 -11.27 -8.75
CA LEU A 200 2.27 -10.30 -8.89
C LEU A 200 2.45 -10.02 -10.38
N LYS A 201 2.22 -8.80 -10.82
CA LYS A 201 2.37 -8.39 -12.22
C LYS A 201 3.53 -7.44 -12.40
N LEU A 202 4.19 -7.54 -13.54
CA LEU A 202 5.17 -6.58 -14.03
C LEU A 202 4.49 -5.65 -15.04
N TYR A 203 4.63 -4.36 -14.83
CA TYR A 203 4.18 -3.30 -15.74
C TYR A 203 5.41 -2.62 -16.34
N THR A 204 5.40 -2.43 -17.65
CA THR A 204 6.53 -1.87 -18.40
C THR A 204 6.03 -0.75 -19.31
N ASP A 205 6.74 0.36 -19.27
CA ASP A 205 6.71 1.43 -20.25
C ASP A 205 7.78 1.08 -21.31
N THR A 206 7.39 0.82 -22.54
CA THR A 206 8.30 0.38 -23.61
C THR A 206 8.67 1.50 -24.58
N ASP A 207 7.97 2.62 -24.57
CA ASP A 207 8.24 3.76 -25.45
C ASP A 207 8.72 5.03 -24.70
N GLY A 208 8.74 5.01 -23.37
CA GLY A 208 9.31 6.06 -22.54
C GLY A 208 8.37 7.25 -22.29
N ASP A 209 7.08 7.06 -22.43
CA ASP A 209 6.07 8.11 -22.20
C ASP A 209 5.59 8.20 -20.74
N ASP A 210 6.22 7.44 -19.84
CA ASP A 210 5.86 7.29 -18.42
C ASP A 210 4.48 6.63 -18.20
N LYS A 211 4.02 5.80 -19.16
CA LYS A 211 2.80 4.99 -19.05
C LYS A 211 3.08 3.54 -19.36
N ALA A 212 2.46 2.66 -18.61
CA ALA A 212 2.60 1.23 -18.84
C ALA A 212 1.77 0.81 -20.06
N ASP A 213 2.43 0.43 -21.14
CA ASP A 213 1.81 -0.12 -22.33
C ASP A 213 1.80 -1.66 -22.36
N LYS A 214 2.54 -2.29 -21.46
CA LYS A 214 2.62 -3.74 -21.34
C LYS A 214 2.48 -4.18 -19.89
N SER A 215 1.76 -5.30 -19.66
CA SER A 215 1.76 -5.96 -18.36
C SER A 215 1.85 -7.48 -18.51
N GLU A 216 2.58 -8.11 -17.60
CA GLU A 216 2.78 -9.56 -17.56
C GLU A 216 2.48 -10.10 -16.16
N ILE A 217 1.85 -11.29 -16.09
CA ILE A 217 1.72 -12.03 -14.85
C ILE A 217 3.05 -12.75 -14.61
N ILE A 218 3.73 -12.38 -13.52
CA ILE A 218 5.00 -12.97 -13.12
C ILE A 218 4.80 -14.15 -12.17
N LEU A 219 3.91 -13.98 -11.21
CA LEU A 219 3.51 -15.02 -10.27
C LEU A 219 1.99 -14.99 -10.11
N SER A 220 1.38 -16.15 -9.94
CA SER A 220 -0.05 -16.32 -9.69
C SER A 220 -0.28 -17.38 -8.61
N GLY A 221 -1.39 -17.24 -7.87
CA GLY A 221 -1.76 -18.17 -6.81
C GLY A 221 -1.60 -17.59 -5.41
N PHE A 222 -1.35 -16.28 -5.29
CA PHE A 222 -1.63 -15.56 -4.05
C PHE A 222 -3.13 -15.58 -3.78
N ASP A 223 -3.52 -15.50 -2.52
CA ASP A 223 -4.94 -15.44 -2.17
C ASP A 223 -5.39 -13.98 -2.07
N ASP A 224 -6.57 -13.67 -2.63
CA ASP A 224 -7.21 -12.35 -2.56
C ASP A 224 -8.63 -12.43 -1.97
N HIS A 225 -8.95 -13.54 -1.31
CA HIS A 225 -10.25 -13.75 -0.69
C HIS A 225 -10.59 -12.65 0.34
N ASP A 226 -9.58 -12.07 0.96
CA ASP A 226 -9.67 -10.87 1.78
C ASP A 226 -8.73 -9.81 1.21
N THR A 227 -9.26 -8.88 0.44
CA THR A 227 -8.49 -7.85 -0.28
C THR A 227 -7.68 -6.91 0.59
N HIS A 228 -8.02 -6.77 1.88
CA HIS A 228 -7.22 -6.01 2.84
C HIS A 228 -5.89 -6.73 3.20
N HIS A 229 -5.84 -8.04 3.06
CA HIS A 229 -4.71 -8.88 3.46
C HIS A 229 -3.85 -9.38 2.31
N VAL A 230 -4.12 -8.96 1.07
CA VAL A 230 -3.30 -9.32 -0.11
C VAL A 230 -1.83 -8.94 0.07
N ILE A 231 -0.97 -9.46 -0.79
CA ILE A 231 0.45 -9.08 -0.77
C ILE A 231 0.61 -7.56 -0.86
N SER A 232 1.32 -6.98 0.10
CA SER A 232 1.38 -5.54 0.35
C SER A 232 2.73 -5.12 0.92
N ALA A 233 2.90 -3.80 1.17
CA ALA A 233 4.08 -3.22 1.80
C ALA A 233 5.39 -3.65 1.11
N PHE A 234 5.47 -3.45 -0.19
CA PHE A 234 6.63 -3.86 -0.97
C PHE A 234 7.87 -3.04 -0.61
N SER A 235 8.99 -3.71 -0.43
CA SER A 235 10.30 -3.06 -0.26
C SER A 235 11.40 -4.01 -0.73
N ALA A 236 12.37 -3.51 -1.48
CA ALA A 236 13.48 -4.32 -1.94
C ALA A 236 14.62 -4.39 -0.90
N ASP A 237 15.18 -5.57 -0.69
CA ASP A 237 16.40 -5.73 0.09
C ASP A 237 17.64 -5.21 -0.65
N PRO A 238 18.80 -5.08 0.00
CA PRO A 238 20.03 -4.61 -0.67
C PRO A 238 20.45 -5.42 -1.90
N SER A 239 20.00 -6.66 -2.05
CA SER A 239 20.24 -7.48 -3.25
C SER A 239 19.25 -7.21 -4.39
N GLY A 240 18.18 -6.44 -4.14
CA GLY A 240 17.11 -6.14 -5.09
C GLY A 240 16.00 -7.18 -5.14
N ALA A 241 15.97 -8.11 -4.19
CA ALA A 241 14.80 -8.98 -4.04
C ALA A 241 13.69 -8.25 -3.30
N ILE A 242 12.47 -8.39 -3.79
CA ILE A 242 11.27 -7.71 -3.31
C ILE A 242 10.66 -8.48 -2.15
N TYR A 243 10.56 -7.85 -0.99
CA TYR A 243 9.78 -8.36 0.13
C TYR A 243 8.34 -7.92 0.02
N MET A 244 7.42 -8.81 0.42
CA MET A 244 5.97 -8.62 0.38
C MET A 244 5.36 -9.23 1.63
N GLY A 245 4.47 -8.52 2.29
CA GLY A 245 3.70 -9.02 3.42
C GLY A 245 2.33 -9.55 3.00
N GLU A 246 1.87 -10.63 3.59
CA GLU A 246 0.52 -11.19 3.41
C GLU A 246 -0.13 -11.37 4.79
N GLY A 247 -1.39 -10.95 4.94
CA GLY A 247 -2.11 -11.00 6.20
C GLY A 247 -2.82 -12.33 6.47
N VAL A 248 -3.56 -12.37 7.58
CA VAL A 248 -4.33 -13.55 7.99
C VAL A 248 -5.49 -13.86 7.05
N PHE A 249 -6.08 -15.05 7.22
CA PHE A 249 -7.23 -15.60 6.50
C PHE A 249 -6.93 -16.11 5.10
N LEU A 250 -5.79 -15.79 4.54
CA LEU A 250 -5.39 -16.14 3.20
C LEU A 250 -4.68 -17.50 3.15
N HIS A 251 -4.87 -18.20 2.05
CA HIS A 251 -4.31 -19.53 1.77
C HIS A 251 -3.61 -19.51 0.41
N THR A 252 -2.46 -18.93 0.37
CA THR A 252 -1.65 -18.77 -0.84
C THR A 252 -1.01 -20.08 -1.30
N ASN A 253 -1.00 -20.31 -2.60
CA ASN A 253 -0.45 -21.48 -3.24
C ASN A 253 0.15 -21.11 -4.62
N VAL A 254 1.32 -20.50 -4.60
CA VAL A 254 2.02 -20.05 -5.81
C VAL A 254 2.89 -21.14 -6.38
N GLU A 255 2.66 -21.50 -7.64
CA GLU A 255 3.52 -22.44 -8.38
C GLU A 255 4.70 -21.69 -9.00
N THR A 256 5.90 -22.22 -8.82
CA THR A 256 7.14 -21.66 -9.36
C THR A 256 7.98 -22.74 -10.02
N PRO A 257 8.97 -22.39 -10.85
CA PRO A 257 9.92 -23.37 -11.40
C PRO A 257 10.71 -24.16 -10.34
N TYR A 258 10.71 -23.68 -9.10
CA TYR A 258 11.42 -24.31 -7.97
C TYR A 258 10.49 -25.11 -7.06
N GLY A 259 9.23 -25.28 -7.45
CA GLY A 259 8.19 -25.93 -6.67
C GLY A 259 7.16 -24.93 -6.12
N THR A 260 6.17 -25.46 -5.42
CA THR A 260 5.05 -24.69 -4.90
C THR A 260 5.42 -24.00 -3.59
N VAL A 261 5.18 -22.69 -3.51
CA VAL A 261 5.30 -21.91 -2.28
C VAL A 261 3.91 -21.73 -1.67
N ARG A 262 3.72 -22.28 -0.47
CA ARG A 262 2.44 -22.26 0.26
C ARG A 262 2.50 -21.41 1.50
N ALA A 263 1.42 -20.71 1.77
CA ALA A 263 1.24 -19.92 2.98
C ALA A 263 -0.16 -20.07 3.56
N THR A 264 -0.24 -19.86 4.86
CA THR A 264 -1.48 -19.90 5.64
C THR A 264 -1.40 -18.85 6.74
N ASN A 265 -2.41 -17.98 6.82
CA ASN A 265 -2.58 -16.99 7.89
C ASN A 265 -1.39 -16.04 8.09
N GLY A 266 -0.90 -15.46 7.00
CA GLY A 266 0.10 -14.41 7.07
C GLY A 266 1.55 -14.88 6.95
N GLY A 267 2.41 -13.93 6.73
CA GLY A 267 3.84 -14.12 6.57
C GLY A 267 4.47 -13.16 5.58
N PHE A 268 5.73 -13.42 5.28
CA PHE A 268 6.49 -12.63 4.32
C PHE A 268 7.05 -13.49 3.22
N TYR A 269 6.96 -12.95 2.01
CA TYR A 269 7.59 -13.49 0.82
C TYR A 269 8.78 -12.62 0.43
N ARG A 270 9.72 -13.23 -0.25
CA ARG A 270 10.85 -12.59 -0.90
C ARG A 270 10.92 -13.11 -2.32
N TYR A 271 10.71 -12.23 -3.29
CA TYR A 271 10.83 -12.53 -4.71
C TYR A 271 12.13 -11.97 -5.27
N ASN A 272 12.96 -12.80 -5.87
CA ASN A 272 14.16 -12.37 -6.57
C ASN A 272 13.88 -12.35 -8.09
N PRO A 273 13.76 -11.16 -8.72
CA PRO A 273 13.42 -11.04 -10.13
C PRO A 273 14.44 -11.73 -11.06
N GLN A 274 15.75 -11.53 -10.82
CA GLN A 274 16.81 -12.10 -11.67
C GLN A 274 16.79 -13.63 -11.66
N ARG A 275 16.47 -14.26 -10.53
CA ARG A 275 16.41 -15.72 -10.38
C ARG A 275 15.00 -16.26 -10.60
N LYS A 276 14.01 -15.39 -10.75
CA LYS A 276 12.58 -15.75 -10.80
C LYS A 276 12.17 -16.66 -9.65
N ARG A 277 12.75 -16.41 -8.47
CA ARG A 277 12.59 -17.26 -7.29
C ARG A 277 11.77 -16.56 -6.21
N LEU A 278 10.64 -17.18 -5.86
CA LEU A 278 9.84 -16.81 -4.71
C LEU A 278 10.23 -17.69 -3.52
N GLU A 279 10.44 -17.06 -2.37
CA GLU A 279 10.70 -17.73 -1.10
C GLU A 279 9.73 -17.20 -0.05
N ARG A 280 9.26 -18.05 0.84
CA ARG A 280 8.61 -17.63 2.06
C ARG A 280 9.68 -17.46 3.13
N THR A 281 10.04 -16.22 3.45
CA THR A 281 11.15 -15.92 4.36
C THR A 281 10.79 -16.10 5.81
N ALA A 282 9.55 -15.78 6.19
CA ALA A 282 9.06 -15.94 7.54
C ALA A 282 7.57 -16.26 7.57
N GLN A 283 7.22 -17.17 8.47
CA GLN A 283 5.85 -17.45 8.85
C GLN A 283 5.69 -17.02 10.33
N LEU A 284 5.13 -15.85 10.52
CA LEU A 284 4.95 -15.25 11.83
C LEU A 284 3.47 -15.07 12.13
N SER A 285 3.13 -14.99 13.40
CA SER A 285 1.79 -14.62 13.84
C SER A 285 1.58 -13.11 13.67
N ILE A 286 1.46 -12.68 12.41
CA ILE A 286 1.24 -11.29 12.02
C ILE A 286 -0.06 -11.19 11.25
N PRO A 287 -1.15 -10.81 11.90
CA PRO A 287 -2.45 -10.74 11.23
C PRO A 287 -2.48 -9.72 10.10
N ASN A 288 -1.66 -8.66 10.16
CA ASN A 288 -1.80 -7.51 9.28
C ASN A 288 -0.45 -6.83 9.04
N PRO A 289 0.44 -7.36 8.17
CA PRO A 289 1.71 -6.71 7.87
C PRO A 289 1.46 -5.41 7.10
N TRP A 290 2.04 -4.31 7.58
CA TRP A 290 1.95 -3.02 6.92
C TRP A 290 3.15 -2.13 7.23
N GLY A 291 4.26 -2.45 6.66
CA GLY A 291 5.52 -1.74 6.76
C GLY A 291 6.69 -2.71 6.82
N ILE A 292 7.60 -2.59 5.87
CA ILE A 292 8.84 -3.34 5.79
C ILE A 292 9.96 -2.33 5.56
N ALA A 293 10.96 -2.33 6.43
CA ALA A 293 12.12 -1.45 6.28
C ALA A 293 13.42 -2.20 6.61
N PHE A 294 14.50 -1.69 6.05
CA PHE A 294 15.84 -2.20 6.28
C PHE A 294 16.70 -1.12 6.93
N ASP A 295 17.49 -1.51 7.94
CA ASP A 295 18.51 -0.63 8.46
C ASP A 295 19.70 -0.49 7.49
N GLU A 296 20.71 0.30 7.88
CA GLU A 296 21.90 0.52 7.05
C GLU A 296 22.68 -0.75 6.72
N TRP A 297 22.54 -1.80 7.52
CA TRP A 297 23.20 -3.10 7.35
C TRP A 297 22.35 -4.10 6.58
N GLY A 298 21.10 -3.74 6.22
CA GLY A 298 20.15 -4.62 5.56
C GLY A 298 19.43 -5.57 6.52
N GLN A 299 19.41 -5.28 7.81
CA GLN A 299 18.56 -5.99 8.75
C GLN A 299 17.10 -5.62 8.50
N ASN A 300 16.24 -6.61 8.44
CA ASN A 300 14.85 -6.44 8.08
C ASN A 300 13.95 -6.27 9.31
N PHE A 301 13.19 -5.20 9.33
CA PHE A 301 12.16 -4.90 10.33
C PHE A 301 10.80 -4.82 9.67
N PHE A 302 9.76 -5.17 10.40
CA PHE A 302 8.39 -5.06 9.92
C PHE A 302 7.45 -4.53 11.00
N ALA A 303 6.47 -3.78 10.56
CA ALA A 303 5.35 -3.34 11.39
C ALA A 303 4.12 -4.20 11.12
N HIS A 304 3.37 -4.48 12.19
CA HIS A 304 2.12 -5.19 12.06
C HIS A 304 1.00 -4.45 12.80
N THR A 305 -0.08 -4.23 12.08
CA THR A 305 -1.14 -3.28 12.38
C THR A 305 -1.96 -3.66 13.60
N SER A 306 -2.37 -4.92 13.71
CA SER A 306 -3.33 -5.35 14.73
C SER A 306 -2.72 -5.50 16.12
N GLY A 307 -1.43 -5.75 16.20
CA GLY A 307 -0.69 -5.91 17.44
C GLY A 307 0.02 -4.66 17.92
N PRO A 308 -0.05 -3.53 17.32
CA PRO A 308 0.78 -2.32 17.26
C PRO A 308 2.26 -2.58 17.56
N ASP A 309 2.81 -3.56 16.87
CA ASP A 309 4.15 -4.07 17.11
C ASP A 309 5.08 -3.76 15.95
N VAL A 310 6.34 -3.55 16.26
CA VAL A 310 7.44 -3.66 15.32
C VAL A 310 8.35 -4.78 15.75
N ASN A 311 8.79 -5.55 14.79
CA ASN A 311 9.58 -6.73 15.03
C ASN A 311 10.80 -6.74 14.10
N TRP A 312 11.90 -7.30 14.59
CA TRP A 312 13.03 -7.65 13.75
C TRP A 312 12.78 -9.02 13.12
N MET A 313 12.82 -9.07 11.80
CA MET A 313 12.70 -10.31 11.04
C MET A 313 14.10 -10.92 10.87
N MET A 314 14.41 -11.88 11.70
CA MET A 314 15.70 -12.60 11.70
C MET A 314 15.70 -13.64 10.55
N PRO A 315 16.36 -13.40 9.42
CA PRO A 315 16.35 -14.31 8.29
C PRO A 315 16.88 -15.69 8.65
N GLY A 316 16.21 -16.74 8.20
CA GLY A 316 16.62 -18.12 8.39
C GLY A 316 16.42 -18.71 9.79
N SER A 317 16.04 -17.91 10.78
CA SER A 317 15.78 -18.39 12.15
C SER A 317 14.40 -19.01 12.32
N ILE A 318 13.44 -18.60 11.50
CA ILE A 318 12.08 -19.10 11.51
C ILE A 318 11.81 -19.80 10.18
N LYS A 319 11.69 -21.11 10.22
CA LYS A 319 11.35 -21.93 9.04
C LYS A 319 9.86 -21.98 8.88
N SER A 320 9.39 -21.58 7.69
CA SER A 320 7.99 -21.72 7.31
C SER A 320 7.60 -23.18 7.19
N LYS A 321 6.48 -23.56 7.80
CA LYS A 321 5.86 -24.88 7.66
C LYS A 321 4.37 -24.72 7.43
N TYR A 322 3.91 -25.14 6.27
CA TYR A 322 2.50 -25.09 5.92
C TYR A 322 1.65 -25.86 6.94
N GLY A 323 0.54 -25.27 7.36
CA GLY A 323 -0.42 -25.88 8.27
C GLY A 323 -0.03 -25.92 9.75
N LEU A 324 1.13 -25.36 10.12
CA LEU A 324 1.53 -25.22 11.53
C LEU A 324 1.24 -23.81 12.04
N ALA A 325 1.06 -23.71 13.36
CA ALA A 325 0.95 -22.43 14.06
C ALA A 325 2.21 -21.59 13.83
N ASN A 326 2.00 -20.30 13.60
CA ASN A 326 3.08 -19.36 13.41
C ASN A 326 3.69 -19.00 14.78
N PRO A 327 5.01 -19.01 14.92
CA PRO A 327 5.64 -18.53 16.13
C PRO A 327 5.47 -17.02 16.26
N GLY A 328 5.40 -16.52 17.49
CA GLY A 328 5.51 -15.10 17.78
C GLY A 328 6.94 -14.60 17.60
N SER A 329 7.11 -13.32 17.37
CA SER A 329 8.39 -12.63 17.46
C SER A 329 8.33 -11.54 18.54
N ARG A 330 9.50 -11.11 19.02
CA ARG A 330 9.58 -10.10 20.06
C ARG A 330 9.15 -8.74 19.49
N ASN A 331 8.16 -8.12 20.14
CA ASN A 331 7.86 -6.72 19.89
C ASN A 331 8.98 -5.82 20.41
N LEU A 332 9.37 -4.83 19.61
CA LEU A 332 10.42 -3.88 19.95
C LEU A 332 9.88 -2.60 20.61
N ILE A 333 8.59 -2.28 20.45
CA ILE A 333 8.00 -1.04 20.95
C ILE A 333 7.68 -1.14 22.45
N GLU A 334 8.05 -0.10 23.19
CA GLU A 334 7.71 0.02 24.62
C GLU A 334 6.19 0.01 24.82
N GLU A 335 5.70 -0.73 25.84
CA GLU A 335 4.27 -0.96 26.08
C GLU A 335 3.43 0.33 26.13
N LYS A 336 3.93 1.36 26.79
CA LYS A 336 3.23 2.67 26.90
C LYS A 336 3.11 3.45 25.59
N HIS A 337 3.88 3.06 24.57
CA HIS A 337 3.88 3.68 23.22
C HIS A 337 3.27 2.78 22.16
N ARG A 338 2.79 1.60 22.53
CA ARG A 338 2.07 0.69 21.64
C ARG A 338 0.68 1.23 21.36
N VAL A 339 0.50 1.80 20.21
CA VAL A 339 -0.79 2.34 19.74
C VAL A 339 -1.12 1.75 18.38
N ARG A 340 -2.29 1.17 18.25
CA ARG A 340 -2.75 0.57 16.99
C ARG A 340 -3.71 1.47 16.22
N PRO A 341 -3.86 1.22 14.91
CA PRO A 341 -2.99 0.38 14.08
C PRO A 341 -1.68 1.10 13.77
N THR A 342 -0.61 0.34 13.57
CA THR A 342 0.63 0.82 12.97
C THR A 342 0.56 0.66 11.46
N SER A 343 1.20 1.56 10.71
CA SER A 343 1.28 1.51 9.25
C SER A 343 2.51 2.28 8.79
N GLY A 344 3.17 1.78 7.74
CA GLY A 344 4.42 2.38 7.28
C GLY A 344 5.56 2.24 8.30
N LEU A 345 6.75 2.07 7.79
CA LEU A 345 7.97 1.93 8.58
C LEU A 345 9.15 2.48 7.79
N GLU A 346 9.93 3.37 8.40
CA GLU A 346 11.12 3.94 7.76
C GLU A 346 12.22 4.19 8.80
N PHE A 347 13.47 4.19 8.37
CA PHE A 347 14.61 4.57 9.19
C PHE A 347 15.11 5.96 8.82
N VAL A 348 15.49 6.73 9.83
CA VAL A 348 16.07 8.06 9.62
C VAL A 348 17.52 7.91 9.17
N TYR A 349 17.75 8.01 7.88
CA TYR A 349 19.08 8.08 7.28
C TYR A 349 19.10 9.26 6.30
N SER A 350 19.10 10.48 6.84
CA SER A 350 19.10 11.73 6.09
C SER A 350 19.85 12.82 6.83
N ARG A 351 20.87 13.37 6.21
CA ARG A 351 21.64 14.50 6.76
C ARG A 351 20.82 15.79 6.93
N HIS A 352 19.65 15.86 6.31
CA HIS A 352 18.71 16.96 6.55
C HIS A 352 18.09 16.90 7.94
N PHE A 353 18.00 15.71 8.54
CA PHE A 353 17.51 15.52 9.92
C PHE A 353 18.69 15.57 10.93
N PRO A 354 18.44 15.90 12.22
CA PRO A 354 19.49 16.00 13.24
C PRO A 354 20.36 14.75 13.37
N ASP A 355 21.62 14.93 13.81
CA ASP A 355 22.56 13.83 13.94
C ASP A 355 22.15 12.83 15.02
N GLU A 356 21.51 13.29 16.08
CA GLU A 356 21.04 12.45 17.20
C GLU A 356 19.88 11.53 16.87
N VAL A 357 19.21 11.73 15.72
CA VAL A 357 18.10 10.87 15.28
C VAL A 357 18.49 9.91 14.15
N GLN A 358 19.75 9.94 13.68
CA GLN A 358 20.18 9.03 12.64
C GLN A 358 20.10 7.59 13.12
N GLY A 359 19.51 6.70 12.30
CA GLY A 359 19.23 5.30 12.64
C GLY A 359 17.99 5.07 13.51
N ASP A 360 17.30 6.13 13.91
CA ASP A 360 15.99 5.99 14.58
C ASP A 360 14.93 5.47 13.59
N MET A 361 13.94 4.81 14.14
CA MET A 361 12.85 4.20 13.41
C MET A 361 11.59 5.05 13.52
N LEU A 362 10.95 5.33 12.39
CA LEU A 362 9.68 6.03 12.27
C LEU A 362 8.54 5.04 12.07
N ILE A 363 7.44 5.26 12.76
CA ILE A 363 6.23 4.44 12.68
C ILE A 363 5.01 5.34 12.61
N ASN A 364 4.14 5.09 11.64
CA ASN A 364 2.84 5.73 11.56
C ASN A 364 1.79 5.02 12.42
N ASN A 365 0.82 5.79 12.91
CA ASN A 365 -0.36 5.31 13.61
C ASN A 365 -1.61 6.02 13.06
N THR A 366 -2.71 5.29 12.92
CA THR A 366 -3.87 5.75 12.12
C THR A 366 -5.22 5.79 12.84
N ILE A 367 -5.35 5.35 14.11
CA ILE A 367 -6.61 5.43 14.86
C ILE A 367 -6.41 5.90 16.30
N GLY A 368 -5.72 5.13 17.10
CA GLY A 368 -5.52 5.45 18.53
C GLY A 368 -4.52 6.58 18.77
N PHE A 369 -3.77 6.92 17.76
CA PHE A 369 -2.88 8.07 17.65
C PHE A 369 -2.82 8.44 16.17
N LEU A 370 -3.02 9.68 15.84
CA LEU A 370 -2.99 10.17 14.46
C LEU A 370 -1.67 10.86 14.22
N GLY A 371 -0.70 10.15 13.69
CA GLY A 371 0.63 10.72 13.52
C GLY A 371 1.75 9.70 13.36
N THR A 372 2.99 10.20 13.46
CA THR A 372 4.23 9.45 13.31
C THR A 372 5.06 9.53 14.58
N LYS A 373 5.43 8.38 15.12
CA LYS A 373 6.32 8.27 16.27
C LYS A 373 7.75 7.93 15.83
N MET A 374 8.72 8.48 16.56
CA MET A 374 10.14 8.19 16.36
C MET A 374 10.68 7.39 17.56
N HIS A 375 11.36 6.30 17.26
CA HIS A 375 11.93 5.41 18.25
C HIS A 375 13.43 5.19 18.00
N GLN A 376 14.25 5.42 19.01
CA GLN A 376 15.65 5.06 18.98
C GLN A 376 15.78 3.54 18.94
N VAL A 377 16.52 3.01 17.97
CA VAL A 377 16.88 1.59 17.90
C VAL A 377 18.20 1.37 18.64
N ILE A 378 18.22 0.37 19.50
CA ILE A 378 19.33 0.10 20.41
C ILE A 378 19.66 -1.39 20.34
N ASP A 379 20.93 -1.72 20.24
CA ASP A 379 21.42 -3.10 20.35
C ASP A 379 21.05 -3.69 21.72
N ASP A 380 20.57 -4.91 21.74
CA ASP A 380 20.14 -5.63 22.92
C ASP A 380 20.59 -7.10 22.89
N GLY A 381 21.84 -7.32 23.22
CA GLY A 381 22.47 -8.65 23.12
C GLY A 381 22.64 -9.10 21.66
N THR A 382 21.88 -10.11 21.25
CA THR A 382 21.90 -10.63 19.87
C THR A 382 20.77 -10.07 19.02
N GLY A 383 20.10 -9.03 19.46
CA GLY A 383 18.97 -8.42 18.77
C GLY A 383 18.83 -6.95 19.10
N PHE A 384 17.61 -6.45 19.04
CA PHE A 384 17.31 -5.03 19.19
C PHE A 384 16.22 -4.80 20.23
N LYS A 385 16.19 -3.58 20.77
CA LYS A 385 15.08 -2.97 21.49
C LYS A 385 14.91 -1.54 21.01
N THR A 386 13.80 -0.91 21.32
CA THR A 386 13.60 0.51 21.02
C THR A 386 13.31 1.31 22.29
N LYS A 387 13.53 2.61 22.18
CA LYS A 387 13.11 3.61 23.16
C LYS A 387 12.43 4.74 22.42
N HIS A 388 11.21 5.11 22.84
CA HIS A 388 10.52 6.26 22.27
C HIS A 388 11.36 7.52 22.42
N ARG A 389 11.56 8.25 21.33
CA ARG A 389 12.30 9.51 21.30
C ARG A 389 11.35 10.71 21.33
N LEU A 390 10.44 10.78 20.38
CA LEU A 390 9.47 11.87 20.23
C LEU A 390 8.29 11.46 19.34
N ASP A 391 7.22 12.24 19.39
CA ASP A 391 6.17 12.22 18.40
C ASP A 391 6.52 13.25 17.32
N LEU A 392 6.87 12.78 16.12
CA LEU A 392 7.35 13.65 15.02
C LEU A 392 6.25 14.58 14.51
N VAL A 393 5.09 14.02 14.27
CA VAL A 393 3.87 14.73 13.88
C VAL A 393 2.67 14.10 14.57
N VAL A 394 1.74 14.96 15.00
CA VAL A 394 0.45 14.58 15.57
C VAL A 394 -0.62 15.46 14.93
N SER A 395 -1.76 14.90 14.58
CA SER A 395 -2.92 15.69 14.15
C SER A 395 -4.14 15.36 15.02
N ASP A 396 -5.01 16.33 15.21
CA ASP A 396 -6.35 16.15 15.77
C ASP A 396 -7.45 16.11 14.70
N ASP A 397 -7.07 16.21 13.41
CA ASP A 397 -7.97 15.94 12.31
C ASP A 397 -8.37 14.45 12.27
N PRO A 398 -9.64 14.09 12.45
CA PRO A 398 -10.08 12.70 12.44
C PRO A 398 -9.91 12.01 11.07
N ASN A 399 -9.69 12.76 9.99
CA ASN A 399 -9.43 12.19 8.67
C ASN A 399 -7.96 11.83 8.46
N PHE A 400 -7.04 12.44 9.20
CA PHE A 400 -5.61 12.17 9.04
C PHE A 400 -5.25 10.73 9.37
N ARG A 401 -4.78 9.99 8.37
CA ARG A 401 -4.44 8.56 8.43
C ARG A 401 -3.11 8.31 7.72
N PRO A 402 -1.98 8.62 8.36
CA PRO A 402 -0.67 8.39 7.75
C PRO A 402 -0.44 6.90 7.56
N VAL A 403 -0.27 6.45 6.32
CA VAL A 403 -0.22 5.03 5.96
C VAL A 403 1.13 4.58 5.44
N ASP A 404 1.91 5.47 4.84
CA ASP A 404 3.25 5.18 4.34
C ASP A 404 4.15 6.40 4.37
N MET A 405 5.48 6.20 4.29
CA MET A 405 6.46 7.29 4.28
C MET A 405 7.78 6.85 3.64
N GLU A 406 8.46 7.79 2.99
CA GLU A 406 9.78 7.58 2.42
C GLU A 406 10.60 8.88 2.41
N PHE A 407 11.93 8.78 2.62
CA PHE A 407 12.85 9.89 2.46
C PHE A 407 13.11 10.18 0.98
N ALA A 408 12.86 11.43 0.60
CA ALA A 408 13.10 11.98 -0.73
C ALA A 408 14.59 12.13 -1.06
N PRO A 409 14.95 12.35 -2.34
CA PRO A 409 16.33 12.62 -2.75
C PRO A 409 16.97 13.82 -2.07
N ASP A 410 16.17 14.84 -1.71
CA ASP A 410 16.60 16.05 -1.00
C ASP A 410 16.73 15.87 0.52
N GLY A 411 16.45 14.69 1.02
CA GLY A 411 16.55 14.34 2.43
C GLY A 411 15.32 14.70 3.27
N SER A 412 14.30 15.33 2.71
CA SER A 412 13.01 15.52 3.37
C SER A 412 12.21 14.22 3.47
N LEU A 413 11.29 14.11 4.42
CA LEU A 413 10.43 12.95 4.59
C LEU A 413 9.06 13.23 3.97
N TYR A 414 8.60 12.32 3.09
CA TYR A 414 7.25 12.36 2.53
C TYR A 414 6.35 11.38 3.26
N LEU A 415 5.09 11.77 3.43
CA LEU A 415 4.10 11.04 4.21
C LEU A 415 2.81 10.95 3.40
N ALA A 416 2.34 9.73 3.16
CA ALA A 416 1.05 9.47 2.51
C ALA A 416 -0.06 9.44 3.56
N ASP A 417 -1.12 10.20 3.33
CA ASP A 417 -2.30 10.28 4.16
C ASP A 417 -3.51 9.70 3.42
N TRP A 418 -3.99 8.56 3.90
CA TRP A 418 -5.21 7.90 3.41
C TRP A 418 -6.45 8.81 3.46
N HIS A 419 -6.44 9.77 4.34
CA HIS A 419 -7.42 10.82 4.55
C HIS A 419 -8.88 10.32 4.61
N ASN A 420 -9.15 9.33 5.43
CA ASN A 420 -10.45 8.70 5.56
C ASN A 420 -10.73 8.30 7.02
N VAL A 421 -11.85 8.71 7.58
CA VAL A 421 -12.23 8.37 8.96
C VAL A 421 -12.41 6.88 9.18
N LEU A 422 -12.83 6.13 8.16
CA LEU A 422 -13.00 4.69 8.24
C LEU A 422 -11.72 3.98 7.80
N VAL A 423 -11.06 3.34 8.76
CA VAL A 423 -9.90 2.48 8.53
C VAL A 423 -10.27 1.04 8.84
N GLY A 424 -9.91 0.14 7.94
CA GLY A 424 -10.18 -1.29 8.09
C GLY A 424 -11.37 -1.77 7.25
N HIS A 425 -11.44 -3.08 7.10
CA HIS A 425 -12.37 -3.74 6.19
C HIS A 425 -13.47 -4.52 6.92
N MET A 426 -13.20 -5.05 8.12
CA MET A 426 -14.15 -5.88 8.88
C MET A 426 -14.85 -5.14 10.01
N GLN A 427 -14.36 -3.96 10.38
CA GLN A 427 -14.95 -3.12 11.41
C GLN A 427 -16.12 -2.29 10.87
N HIS A 428 -16.13 -2.03 9.57
CA HIS A 428 -17.10 -1.21 8.87
C HIS A 428 -17.56 -1.91 7.61
N ASN A 429 -18.86 -1.89 7.33
CA ASN A 429 -19.39 -2.51 6.12
C ASN A 429 -18.82 -1.87 4.85
N ALA A 430 -18.66 -2.64 3.77
CA ALA A 430 -18.26 -2.12 2.47
C ALA A 430 -19.27 -1.11 1.90
N ARG A 431 -20.51 -1.17 2.35
CA ARG A 431 -21.62 -0.26 1.98
C ARG A 431 -21.80 0.93 2.92
N ASP A 432 -20.90 1.12 3.88
CA ASP A 432 -20.98 2.24 4.82
C ASP A 432 -20.80 3.56 4.05
N PRO A 433 -21.77 4.50 4.15
CA PRO A 433 -21.73 5.75 3.41
C PRO A 433 -20.62 6.71 3.87
N LEU A 434 -20.01 6.49 5.04
CA LEU A 434 -18.87 7.26 5.52
C LEU A 434 -17.54 6.79 4.91
N ARG A 435 -17.52 5.71 4.10
CA ARG A 435 -16.31 5.36 3.37
C ARG A 435 -16.05 6.39 2.29
N ASP A 436 -14.94 7.05 2.42
CA ASP A 436 -14.46 8.00 1.43
C ASP A 436 -13.67 7.30 0.31
N HIS A 437 -13.85 7.76 -0.91
CA HIS A 437 -13.27 7.20 -2.13
C HIS A 437 -12.65 8.29 -3.02
N VAL A 438 -12.50 9.52 -2.50
CA VAL A 438 -12.09 10.68 -3.31
C VAL A 438 -10.99 11.52 -2.68
N HIS A 439 -10.77 11.44 -1.36
CA HIS A 439 -9.77 12.24 -0.68
C HIS A 439 -8.44 11.48 -0.51
N GLY A 440 -7.37 12.25 -0.46
CA GLY A 440 -6.02 11.76 -0.21
C GLY A 440 -5.00 12.88 -0.26
N LYS A 441 -3.96 12.80 0.55
CA LYS A 441 -2.95 13.87 0.64
C LYS A 441 -1.55 13.30 0.76
N ILE A 442 -0.58 14.08 0.28
CA ILE A 442 0.84 13.83 0.49
C ILE A 442 1.42 15.04 1.21
N TYR A 443 2.09 14.80 2.33
CA TYR A 443 2.80 15.82 3.08
C TYR A 443 4.30 15.67 2.95
N ARG A 444 5.02 16.78 3.09
CA ARG A 444 6.47 16.87 3.16
C ARG A 444 6.89 17.38 4.52
N ILE A 445 7.82 16.70 5.18
CA ILE A 445 8.36 17.06 6.50
C ILE A 445 9.83 17.41 6.37
N THR A 446 10.22 18.56 6.89
CA THR A 446 11.57 19.10 6.85
C THR A 446 12.07 19.48 8.24
N TYR A 447 13.40 19.71 8.34
CA TYR A 447 14.06 20.29 9.51
C TYR A 447 14.78 21.58 9.09
N PRO A 448 14.09 22.74 9.06
CA PRO A 448 14.55 23.98 8.40
C PRO A 448 15.89 24.55 8.90
N SER A 449 16.32 24.22 10.09
CA SER A 449 17.64 24.65 10.62
C SER A 449 18.83 23.93 9.99
N ARG A 450 18.59 22.91 9.17
CA ARG A 450 19.62 22.22 8.39
C ARG A 450 19.32 22.33 6.89
N PRO A 451 20.35 22.43 6.05
CA PRO A 451 20.14 22.48 4.59
C PRO A 451 19.52 21.18 4.09
N LEU A 452 18.77 21.27 3.02
CA LEU A 452 18.39 20.10 2.24
C LEU A 452 19.63 19.39 1.70
N VAL A 453 19.55 18.09 1.52
CA VAL A 453 20.59 17.31 0.86
C VAL A 453 20.55 17.62 -0.64
N THR A 454 21.69 17.91 -1.24
CA THR A 454 21.75 17.97 -2.70
C THR A 454 21.48 16.58 -3.26
N PRO A 455 20.43 16.40 -4.09
CA PRO A 455 20.12 15.09 -4.65
C PRO A 455 21.32 14.53 -5.45
N ALA A 456 21.70 13.32 -5.11
CA ALA A 456 22.71 12.61 -5.91
C ALA A 456 22.10 12.18 -7.24
N LYS A 457 22.87 12.32 -8.31
CA LYS A 457 22.47 11.80 -9.63
C LYS A 457 22.42 10.27 -9.59
N VAL A 458 21.27 9.71 -9.99
CA VAL A 458 21.05 8.26 -10.07
C VAL A 458 20.69 7.87 -11.49
N ASP A 459 19.58 8.41 -12.02
CA ASP A 459 19.17 8.14 -13.40
C ASP A 459 20.24 8.63 -14.39
N GLY A 460 20.71 7.73 -15.27
CA GLY A 460 21.78 8.01 -16.24
C GLY A 460 23.13 8.42 -15.62
N ALA A 461 23.38 8.05 -14.36
CA ALA A 461 24.69 8.22 -13.75
C ALA A 461 25.69 7.15 -14.25
N SER A 462 26.99 7.50 -14.26
CA SER A 462 28.04 6.53 -14.54
C SER A 462 28.14 5.48 -13.41
N ILE A 463 28.80 4.35 -13.72
CA ILE A 463 29.04 3.31 -12.71
C ILE A 463 29.86 3.87 -11.55
N GLU A 464 30.86 4.72 -11.81
CA GLU A 464 31.69 5.36 -10.80
C GLU A 464 30.84 6.28 -9.88
N GLU A 465 29.98 7.13 -10.47
CA GLU A 465 29.05 7.99 -9.70
C GLU A 465 28.12 7.15 -8.82
N LEU A 466 27.55 6.06 -9.35
CA LEU A 466 26.68 5.17 -8.60
C LEU A 466 27.42 4.45 -7.45
N LEU A 467 28.65 4.01 -7.68
CA LEU A 467 29.49 3.41 -6.63
C LEU A 467 29.86 4.43 -5.55
N ASP A 468 30.08 5.69 -5.91
CA ASP A 468 30.30 6.76 -4.94
C ASP A 468 29.02 7.07 -4.15
N ASN A 469 27.87 7.03 -4.79
CA ASN A 469 26.57 7.16 -4.09
C ASN A 469 26.36 6.08 -3.03
N LEU A 470 26.90 4.88 -3.19
CA LEU A 470 26.83 3.81 -2.17
C LEU A 470 27.57 4.13 -0.87
N LYS A 471 28.41 5.17 -0.87
CA LYS A 471 29.15 5.64 0.32
C LYS A 471 28.38 6.72 1.08
N LEU A 472 27.30 7.26 0.49
CA LEU A 472 26.49 8.33 1.12
C LEU A 472 25.70 7.79 2.33
N PRO A 473 25.47 8.60 3.35
CA PRO A 473 24.71 8.18 4.52
C PRO A 473 23.22 7.97 4.21
N GLU A 474 22.69 8.63 3.19
CA GLU A 474 21.26 8.52 2.82
C GLU A 474 20.94 7.12 2.30
N TYR A 475 20.19 6.33 3.10
CA TYR A 475 19.83 4.96 2.73
C TYR A 475 19.05 4.89 1.42
N ARG A 476 18.09 5.81 1.20
CA ARG A 476 17.28 5.82 -0.02
C ARG A 476 18.08 6.20 -1.26
N THR A 477 19.14 7.00 -1.14
CA THR A 477 20.09 7.24 -2.25
C THR A 477 20.85 5.96 -2.59
N ARG A 478 21.36 5.23 -1.58
CA ARG A 478 22.01 3.92 -1.80
C ARG A 478 21.03 2.91 -2.39
N TYR A 479 19.78 2.94 -1.95
CA TYR A 479 18.71 2.07 -2.46
C TYR A 479 18.47 2.27 -3.96
N ARG A 480 18.26 3.52 -4.40
CA ARG A 480 18.09 3.87 -5.81
C ARG A 480 19.34 3.59 -6.65
N SER A 481 20.53 3.90 -6.12
CA SER A 481 21.80 3.63 -6.82
C SER A 481 22.05 2.14 -7.01
N ARG A 482 21.74 1.28 -6.03
CA ARG A 482 21.78 -0.18 -6.21
C ARG A 482 20.80 -0.67 -7.27
N ARG A 483 19.61 -0.06 -7.36
CA ARG A 483 18.62 -0.37 -8.38
C ARG A 483 19.16 -0.02 -9.78
N GLU A 484 19.73 1.17 -9.94
CA GLU A 484 20.33 1.63 -11.20
C GLU A 484 21.53 0.76 -11.61
N LEU A 485 22.43 0.42 -10.69
CA LEU A 485 23.54 -0.49 -10.95
C LEU A 485 23.07 -1.86 -11.48
N ARG A 486 21.94 -2.37 -10.99
CA ARG A 486 21.34 -3.60 -11.52
C ARG A 486 20.72 -3.44 -12.91
N TRP A 487 20.33 -2.22 -13.26
CA TRP A 487 19.82 -1.90 -14.59
C TRP A 487 20.94 -1.89 -15.64
N ILE A 488 22.08 -1.29 -15.27
CA ILE A 488 23.23 -1.14 -16.18
C ILE A 488 24.01 -2.45 -16.36
N GLY A 489 24.08 -3.29 -15.35
CA GLY A 489 24.90 -4.51 -15.30
C GLY A 489 24.15 -5.79 -15.34
#